data_34392291c3442837a5598f4710fb70df
#
_entry.id   34392291c3442837a5598f4710fb70df
#
_cell.length_a   1.000
_cell.length_b   1.000
_cell.length_c   1.000
_cell.angle_alpha   90.00
_cell.angle_beta   90.00
_cell.angle_gamma   90.00
#
_symmetry.space_group_name_H-M   'P 1'
#
loop_
_entity.id
_entity.type
_entity.pdbx_description
1 polymer ?
#
loop_
_entity_poly.entity_id
_entity_poly.type
_entity_poly.pdbx_seq_one_letter_code
_entity_poly.pdbx_strand_id
1 'polypeptide(L)'
;MTAPTAPTAAGCAAPDQAAPLPASLDLEKETVITGQVRSESGEAVPGAYVRLLDSTGEFTAEVVTSAAGQFRFFAAPGSWTLRALSRQGNGDTAVTAARGINEVTVTVKV
;
A
#
# COMPACT_ATOMS: atom_id res chain seq x y z
N MET A 1 15.60 -4.13 -24.89
CA MET A 1 15.29 -3.65 -24.67
C MET A 1 14.80 -3.58 -24.35
N THR A 2 14.97 -3.76 -24.00
CA THR A 2 14.58 -3.35 -23.55
C THR A 2 14.07 -3.17 -22.93
N ALA A 3 14.23 -3.33 -22.67
CA ALA A 3 13.93 -2.77 -22.05
C ALA A 3 13.42 -2.63 -21.65
N PRO A 4 13.44 -2.68 -21.35
CA PRO A 4 13.03 -2.20 -20.78
C PRO A 4 12.67 -1.93 -20.28
N THR A 5 12.97 -2.01 -20.10
CA THR A 5 12.71 -1.35 -19.63
C THR A 5 12.23 -0.99 -19.06
N ALA A 6 12.44 -1.07 -18.94
CA ALA A 6 12.18 -0.32 -18.47
C ALA A 6 11.83 0.02 -18.07
N PRO A 7 11.94 0.15 -17.82
CA PRO A 7 11.63 0.84 -17.36
C PRO A 7 11.46 1.29 -17.08
N THR A 8 11.74 1.27 -17.05
CA THR A 8 11.62 2.01 -16.71
C THR A 8 11.56 2.65 -16.42
N ALA A 9 11.53 2.69 -16.69
CA ALA A 9 11.60 3.59 -16.35
C ALA A 9 11.96 3.82 -15.71
N ALA A 10 12.47 3.49 -16.13
CA ALA A 10 12.86 3.52 -15.21
C ALA A 10 12.58 3.93 -13.87
N GLY A 11 13.05 3.43 -13.08
CA GLY A 11 13.10 3.79 -11.71
C GLY A 11 12.01 4.68 -11.13
N CYS A 12 11.22 5.33 -11.95
CA CYS A 12 10.15 6.22 -11.51
C CYS A 12 8.81 5.51 -11.42
N ALA A 13 8.72 4.29 -11.92
CA ALA A 13 7.47 3.54 -11.86
C ALA A 13 7.26 3.00 -10.46
N ALA A 14 6.04 3.11 -9.95
CA ALA A 14 5.69 2.52 -8.67
C ALA A 14 5.76 0.99 -8.77
N PRO A 15 6.12 0.29 -7.69
CA PRO A 15 6.05 -1.16 -7.67
C PRO A 15 4.65 -1.66 -7.95
N ASP A 16 4.55 -2.83 -8.57
CA ASP A 16 3.26 -3.47 -8.81
C ASP A 16 2.65 -3.92 -7.48
N GLN A 17 1.58 -3.29 -7.08
CA GLN A 17 0.94 -3.54 -5.79
C GLN A 17 0.16 -4.86 -5.77
N ALA A 18 -0.09 -5.45 -6.92
CA ALA A 18 -0.80 -6.73 -7.03
C ALA A 18 0.17 -7.90 -7.20
N ALA A 19 1.45 -7.65 -7.41
CA ALA A 19 2.43 -8.71 -7.64
C ALA A 19 2.62 -9.57 -6.39
N PRO A 20 2.93 -10.87 -6.56
CA PRO A 20 3.29 -11.70 -5.43
C PRO A 20 4.55 -11.18 -4.74
N LEU A 21 4.68 -11.46 -3.45
CA LEU A 21 5.89 -11.12 -2.73
C LEU A 21 7.07 -11.91 -3.28
N PRO A 22 8.26 -11.29 -3.36
CA PRO A 22 9.45 -12.01 -3.83
C PRO A 22 9.76 -13.22 -2.95
N ALA A 23 10.19 -14.31 -3.56
CA ALA A 23 10.56 -15.51 -2.81
C ALA A 23 11.77 -15.27 -1.90
N SER A 24 12.59 -14.27 -2.24
CA SER A 24 13.74 -13.91 -1.43
C SER A 24 13.39 -13.07 -0.20
N LEU A 25 12.14 -12.67 -0.06
CA LEU A 25 11.70 -11.86 1.06
C LEU A 25 11.70 -12.69 2.34
N ASP A 26 12.38 -12.20 3.36
CA ASP A 26 12.47 -12.88 4.66
C ASP A 26 11.46 -12.26 5.61
N LEU A 27 10.32 -12.94 5.80
CA LEU A 27 9.23 -12.45 6.64
C LEU A 27 9.56 -12.52 8.13
N GLU A 28 10.67 -13.16 8.52
CA GLU A 28 11.13 -13.12 9.89
C GLU A 28 11.86 -11.82 10.21
N LYS A 29 12.34 -11.12 9.18
CA LYS A 29 13.06 -9.85 9.33
C LYS A 29 12.30 -8.66 8.77
N GLU A 30 11.51 -8.89 7.74
CA GLU A 30 10.81 -7.82 7.04
C GLU A 30 9.42 -7.60 7.62
N THR A 31 8.96 -6.35 7.55
CA THR A 31 7.60 -5.98 7.95
C THR A 31 6.88 -5.49 6.71
N VAL A 32 5.77 -6.12 6.39
CA VAL A 32 4.96 -5.80 5.22
C VAL A 32 3.57 -5.41 5.66
N ILE A 33 3.11 -4.26 5.20
CA ILE A 33 1.71 -3.84 5.38
C ILE A 33 1.05 -3.99 4.02
N THR A 34 0.03 -4.83 3.94
CA THR A 34 -0.67 -5.10 2.69
C THR A 34 -2.17 -5.04 2.93
N GLY A 35 -2.93 -4.77 1.88
CA GLY A 35 -4.37 -4.75 2.03
C GLY A 35 -5.08 -4.26 0.79
N GLN A 36 -6.31 -3.82 1.01
CA GLN A 36 -7.16 -3.29 -0.05
C GLN A 36 -7.84 -2.01 0.40
N VAL A 37 -8.06 -1.13 -0.57
CA VAL A 37 -8.94 0.03 -0.40
C VAL A 37 -10.30 -0.37 -0.95
N ARG A 38 -11.33 -0.20 -0.14
CA ARG A 38 -12.72 -0.54 -0.50
C ARG A 38 -13.64 0.65 -0.27
N SER A 39 -14.70 0.70 -1.06
CA SER A 39 -15.77 1.67 -0.83
C SER A 39 -16.66 1.20 0.32
N GLU A 40 -17.59 2.06 0.74
CA GLU A 40 -18.56 1.69 1.78
C GLU A 40 -19.42 0.49 1.39
N SER A 41 -19.63 0.29 0.09
CA SER A 41 -20.37 -0.88 -0.40
C SER A 41 -19.52 -2.15 -0.49
N GLY A 42 -18.24 -2.06 -0.16
CA GLY A 42 -17.34 -3.22 -0.18
C GLY A 42 -16.64 -3.46 -1.49
N GLU A 43 -16.78 -2.57 -2.46
CA GLU A 43 -16.13 -2.73 -3.76
C GLU A 43 -14.69 -2.23 -3.72
N ALA A 44 -13.81 -2.92 -4.45
CA ALA A 44 -12.42 -2.50 -4.57
C ALA A 44 -12.32 -1.13 -5.24
N VAL A 45 -11.37 -0.30 -4.77
CA VAL A 45 -11.15 1.04 -5.31
C VAL A 45 -9.78 1.07 -5.99
N PRO A 46 -9.75 0.98 -7.33
CA PRO A 46 -8.49 1.06 -8.06
C PRO A 46 -8.02 2.50 -8.18
N GLY A 47 -6.73 2.69 -8.32
CA GLY A 47 -6.15 4.00 -8.56
C GLY A 47 -6.24 4.96 -7.39
N ALA A 48 -6.48 4.48 -6.19
CA ALA A 48 -6.47 5.31 -4.99
C ALA A 48 -5.04 5.55 -4.52
N TYR A 49 -4.80 6.74 -3.98
CA TYR A 49 -3.52 7.04 -3.36
C TYR A 49 -3.59 6.60 -1.90
N VAL A 50 -2.65 5.76 -1.49
CA VAL A 50 -2.56 5.30 -0.11
C VAL A 50 -1.28 5.85 0.48
N ARG A 51 -1.41 6.66 1.52
CA ARG A 51 -0.29 7.28 2.21
C ARG A 51 0.00 6.54 3.50
N LEU A 52 1.27 6.29 3.74
CA LEU A 52 1.75 5.71 4.98
C LEU A 52 2.27 6.86 5.85
N LEU A 53 1.63 7.05 7.00
CA LEU A 53 1.99 8.11 7.94
C LEU A 53 2.56 7.46 9.19
N ASP A 54 3.63 8.05 9.73
CA ASP A 54 4.25 7.51 10.95
C ASP A 54 3.43 7.85 12.19
N SER A 55 3.93 7.48 13.36
CA SER A 55 3.21 7.68 14.62
C SER A 55 2.99 9.15 14.97
N THR A 56 3.72 10.07 14.34
CA THR A 56 3.54 11.51 14.52
C THR A 56 2.61 12.11 13.47
N GLY A 57 2.15 11.29 12.51
CA GLY A 57 1.30 11.75 11.42
C GLY A 57 2.06 12.28 10.23
N GLU A 58 3.38 12.15 10.21
CA GLU A 58 4.18 12.62 9.09
C GLU A 58 4.20 11.63 7.94
N PHE A 59 4.23 12.18 6.73
CA PHE A 59 4.28 11.40 5.50
C PHE A 59 5.58 10.60 5.42
N THR A 60 5.44 9.30 5.11
CA THR A 60 6.58 8.41 4.94
C THR A 60 6.65 7.87 3.50
N ALA A 61 5.52 7.40 2.96
CA ALA A 61 5.48 6.82 1.62
C ALA A 61 4.06 6.90 1.04
N GLU A 62 3.97 6.73 -0.27
CA GLU A 62 2.68 6.73 -0.96
C GLU A 62 2.73 5.74 -2.11
N VAL A 63 1.65 4.98 -2.29
CA VAL A 63 1.49 4.07 -3.42
C VAL A 63 0.10 4.28 -4.02
N VAL A 64 -0.07 3.77 -5.24
CA VAL A 64 -1.37 3.79 -5.93
C VAL A 64 -1.90 2.36 -5.97
N THR A 65 -3.18 2.18 -5.63
CA THR A 65 -3.77 0.85 -5.61
C THR A 65 -3.85 0.24 -7.00
N SER A 66 -3.77 -1.10 -7.04
CA SER A 66 -3.91 -1.89 -8.26
C SER A 66 -5.36 -1.87 -8.74
N ALA A 67 -5.62 -2.54 -9.88
CA ALA A 67 -6.97 -2.68 -10.40
C ALA A 67 -7.93 -3.35 -9.42
N ALA A 68 -7.41 -4.18 -8.52
CA ALA A 68 -8.19 -4.84 -7.46
C ALA A 68 -8.18 -4.06 -6.14
N GLY A 69 -7.71 -2.81 -6.15
CA GLY A 69 -7.66 -1.98 -4.95
C GLY A 69 -6.56 -2.37 -3.97
N GLN A 70 -5.60 -3.17 -4.39
CA GLN A 70 -4.55 -3.69 -3.50
C GLN A 70 -3.41 -2.70 -3.35
N PHE A 71 -2.81 -2.70 -2.15
CA PHE A 71 -1.62 -1.90 -1.86
C PHE A 71 -0.66 -2.71 -0.98
N ARG A 72 0.59 -2.28 -0.96
CA ARG A 72 1.63 -2.92 -0.17
C ARG A 72 2.72 -1.92 0.19
N PHE A 73 3.14 -1.95 1.46
CA PHE A 73 4.27 -1.17 1.95
C PHE A 73 5.26 -2.08 2.64
N PHE A 74 6.52 -1.75 2.52
CA PHE A 74 7.57 -2.30 3.37
C PHE A 74 7.88 -1.24 4.41
N ALA A 75 7.72 -1.57 5.68
CA ALA A 75 7.82 -0.61 6.77
C ALA A 75 8.60 -1.20 7.95
N ALA A 76 8.91 -0.37 8.92
CA ALA A 76 9.45 -0.85 10.18
C ALA A 76 8.30 -1.26 11.11
N PRO A 77 8.53 -2.16 12.07
CA PRO A 77 7.53 -2.44 13.09
C PRO A 77 7.18 -1.19 13.87
N GLY A 78 5.92 -1.05 14.24
CA GLY A 78 5.45 0.10 15.00
C GLY A 78 4.05 0.54 14.59
N SER A 79 3.69 1.71 15.05
CA SER A 79 2.36 2.28 14.80
C SER A 79 2.38 3.15 13.55
N TRP A 80 1.43 2.88 12.66
CA TRP A 80 1.30 3.58 11.39
C TRP A 80 -0.14 3.97 11.13
N THR A 81 -0.36 4.97 10.31
CA THR A 81 -1.68 5.33 9.82
C THR A 81 -1.66 5.25 8.30
N LEU A 82 -2.67 4.61 7.73
CA LEU A 82 -2.87 4.53 6.30
C LEU A 82 -4.01 5.46 5.92
N ARG A 83 -3.76 6.36 4.98
CA ARG A 83 -4.79 7.28 4.48
C ARG A 83 -4.98 7.07 3.01
N ALA A 84 -6.20 6.70 2.62
CA ALA A 84 -6.54 6.49 1.23
C ALA A 84 -7.31 7.70 0.69
N LEU A 85 -6.93 8.16 -0.48
CA LEU A 85 -7.55 9.29 -1.17
C LEU A 85 -7.97 8.83 -2.55
N SER A 86 -9.24 8.99 -2.88
CA SER A 86 -9.76 8.60 -4.18
C SER A 86 -10.84 9.58 -4.62
N ARG A 87 -11.30 9.44 -5.87
CA ARG A 87 -12.44 10.23 -6.36
C ARG A 87 -13.73 9.87 -5.65
N GLN A 88 -13.81 8.68 -5.07
CA GLN A 88 -15.00 8.20 -4.38
C GLN A 88 -15.03 8.65 -2.93
N GLY A 89 -13.97 9.28 -2.47
CA GLY A 89 -13.86 9.75 -1.10
C GLY A 89 -12.52 9.41 -0.49
N ASN A 90 -12.44 9.52 0.82
CA ASN A 90 -11.21 9.22 1.54
C ASN A 90 -11.51 8.45 2.82
N GLY A 91 -10.46 7.92 3.41
CA GLY A 91 -10.58 7.19 4.66
C GLY A 91 -9.20 6.94 5.23
N ASP A 92 -9.15 6.66 6.53
CA ASP A 92 -7.90 6.30 7.15
C ASP A 92 -8.11 5.18 8.16
N THR A 93 -7.03 4.50 8.49
CA THR A 93 -7.05 3.45 9.49
C THR A 93 -5.68 3.35 10.14
N ALA A 94 -5.69 3.04 11.42
CA ALA A 94 -4.45 2.81 12.16
C ALA A 94 -4.08 1.34 12.06
N VAL A 95 -2.78 1.07 12.00
CA VAL A 95 -2.26 -0.29 12.02
C VAL A 95 -1.03 -0.34 12.90
N THR A 96 -0.95 -1.39 13.74
CA THR A 96 0.26 -1.69 14.46
C THR A 96 0.95 -2.82 13.71
N ALA A 97 2.07 -2.50 13.09
CA ALA A 97 2.77 -3.45 12.23
C ALA A 97 3.82 -4.21 13.02
N ALA A 98 3.89 -5.51 12.77
CA ALA A 98 4.90 -6.39 13.30
C ALA A 98 5.61 -7.08 12.15
N ARG A 99 6.69 -7.79 12.45
CA ARG A 99 7.39 -8.56 11.42
C ARG A 99 6.43 -9.52 10.75
N GLY A 100 6.65 -9.75 9.47
CA GLY A 100 5.76 -10.59 8.67
C GLY A 100 4.74 -9.76 7.92
N ILE A 101 3.64 -10.38 7.56
CA ILE A 101 2.59 -9.76 6.77
C ILE A 101 1.49 -9.25 7.69
N ASN A 102 1.17 -7.95 7.54
CA ASN A 102 0.08 -7.30 8.28
C ASN A 102 -0.98 -6.89 7.27
N GLU A 103 -2.15 -7.52 7.35
CA GLU A 103 -3.25 -7.26 6.42
C GLU A 103 -4.22 -6.26 7.00
N VAL A 104 -4.64 -5.31 6.18
CA VAL A 104 -5.54 -4.25 6.61
C VAL A 104 -6.44 -3.82 5.46
N THR A 105 -7.66 -3.41 5.79
CA THR A 105 -8.61 -2.87 4.82
C THR A 105 -8.86 -1.40 5.16
N VAL A 106 -8.74 -0.53 4.15
CA VAL A 106 -9.06 0.89 4.31
C VAL A 106 -10.35 1.15 3.56
N THR A 107 -11.36 1.66 4.26
CA THR A 107 -12.64 2.00 3.66
C THR A 107 -12.68 3.49 3.37
N VAL A 108 -12.97 3.85 2.12
CA VAL A 108 -13.13 5.25 1.74
C VAL A 108 -14.60 5.63 1.79
N LYS A 109 -14.87 6.83 2.26
CA LYS A 109 -16.20 7.38 2.41
C LYS A 109 -16.29 8.73 1.73
N VAL A 110 -17.43 8.96 1.15
CA VAL A 110 -17.72 10.24 0.51
C VAL A 110 -17.90 11.33 1.54
#